data_ae744e61afc261e32571e4a9719fc145
#
_entry.id   ae744e61afc261e32571e4a9719fc145
#
_cell.length_a   1.000
_cell.length_b   1.000
_cell.length_c   1.000
_cell.angle_alpha   90.00
_cell.angle_beta   90.00
_cell.angle_gamma   90.00
#
_symmetry.space_group_name_H-M   'P 1'
#
loop_
_entity.id
_entity.type
_entity.pdbx_description
1 polymer ?
#
loop_
_entity_poly.entity_id
_entity_poly.type
_entity_poly.pdbx_seq_one_letter_code
_entity_poly.pdbx_strand_id
1 'polypeptide(L)'
;MVIEVDNAVITNAPASPAVLTPIALEKKTTTTTVRSTSSLGLRVEAEYVGGYKRTLFANWYDADRDGCDTRQEVLIAESIIPAKIGAKCKVTGQWFSIYDDVTTTNSSSFDIDHMVPLKEAWDSGAWNWNKDQRKKFANDLDESFFLIAVTARSNRSKGERDPAEWMPTSVSYHCEYARIWVQIKRAWDLSVDPAENTFLTRTLARC
;
A
#
# COMPACT_ATOMS: atom_id res chain seq x y z
N MET A 1 -6.08 2.29 -94.99
CA MET A 1 -6.12 2.90 -93.66
C MET A 1 -4.83 2.44 -92.93
N VAL A 2 -3.85 3.33 -92.96
CA VAL A 2 -2.48 3.05 -92.55
C VAL A 2 -2.39 3.38 -91.07
N ILE A 3 -1.88 2.44 -90.23
CA ILE A 3 -1.61 2.67 -88.85
C ILE A 3 -0.11 2.87 -88.75
N GLU A 4 0.30 4.07 -88.33
CA GLU A 4 1.67 4.45 -87.98
C GLU A 4 2.02 3.93 -86.63
N VAL A 5 3.18 3.26 -86.53
CA VAL A 5 3.73 2.82 -85.27
C VAL A 5 4.91 3.73 -84.90
N ASP A 6 4.77 4.48 -83.85
CA ASP A 6 5.81 5.34 -83.27
C ASP A 6 6.88 4.52 -82.53
N ASN A 7 8.12 4.75 -82.94
CA ASN A 7 9.32 4.05 -82.46
C ASN A 7 9.92 4.88 -81.29
N ALA A 8 9.66 4.49 -80.06
CA ALA A 8 10.23 5.15 -78.89
C ALA A 8 11.63 4.58 -78.64
N VAL A 9 12.61 5.44 -78.69
CA VAL A 9 14.03 5.19 -78.34
C VAL A 9 14.20 5.11 -76.85
N ILE A 10 14.62 3.93 -76.33
CA ILE A 10 14.94 3.73 -74.95
C ILE A 10 16.41 4.10 -74.75
N THR A 11 16.68 5.19 -74.05
CA THR A 11 18.04 5.55 -73.59
C THR A 11 18.27 4.95 -72.21
N ASN A 12 19.23 4.00 -72.10
CA ASN A 12 19.69 3.43 -70.90
C ASN A 12 20.58 4.44 -70.15
N ALA A 13 20.14 4.92 -69.00
CA ALA A 13 20.99 5.61 -68.01
C ALA A 13 21.59 4.59 -67.01
N PRO A 14 22.86 4.75 -66.59
CA PRO A 14 23.50 3.81 -65.69
C PRO A 14 22.95 3.98 -64.26
N ALA A 15 22.61 2.86 -63.62
CA ALA A 15 22.16 2.79 -62.23
C ALA A 15 23.32 3.12 -61.28
N SER A 16 23.11 4.10 -60.44
CA SER A 16 23.97 4.40 -59.27
C SER A 16 23.92 3.26 -58.24
N PRO A 17 25.02 2.90 -57.60
CA PRO A 17 25.03 1.85 -56.58
C PRO A 17 24.27 2.34 -55.33
N ALA A 18 23.32 1.55 -54.87
CA ALA A 18 22.59 1.79 -53.62
C ALA A 18 23.55 1.59 -52.41
N VAL A 19 23.74 2.65 -51.69
CA VAL A 19 24.44 2.63 -50.38
C VAL A 19 23.55 1.89 -49.39
N LEU A 20 23.95 0.67 -48.97
CA LEU A 20 23.30 -0.07 -47.92
C LEU A 20 23.70 0.58 -46.56
N THR A 21 22.76 1.31 -45.97
CA THR A 21 22.88 1.73 -44.57
C THR A 21 22.72 0.50 -43.63
N PRO A 22 23.59 0.31 -42.67
CA PRO A 22 23.45 -0.83 -41.73
C PRO A 22 22.22 -0.58 -40.86
N ILE A 23 21.29 -1.55 -40.84
CA ILE A 23 20.17 -1.59 -39.92
C ILE A 23 20.77 -1.84 -38.52
N ALA A 24 20.72 -0.81 -37.68
CA ALA A 24 21.08 -0.98 -36.26
C ALA A 24 20.08 -1.95 -35.62
N LEU A 25 20.55 -3.12 -35.26
CA LEU A 25 19.79 -4.11 -34.49
C LEU A 25 19.63 -3.56 -33.07
N GLU A 26 18.50 -2.90 -32.79
CA GLU A 26 18.15 -2.50 -31.43
C GLU A 26 18.03 -3.76 -30.57
N LYS A 27 19.02 -3.94 -29.72
CA LYS A 27 19.06 -4.99 -28.71
C LYS A 27 18.01 -4.66 -27.64
N LYS A 28 16.79 -5.18 -27.81
CA LYS A 28 15.73 -5.08 -26.83
C LYS A 28 16.22 -5.75 -25.53
N THR A 29 16.79 -4.96 -24.62
CA THR A 29 17.20 -5.41 -23.31
C THR A 29 15.93 -5.72 -22.52
N THR A 30 15.55 -6.98 -22.49
CA THR A 30 14.51 -7.46 -21.59
C THR A 30 15.10 -7.41 -20.17
N THR A 31 14.80 -6.35 -19.45
CA THR A 31 15.15 -6.27 -18.02
C THR A 31 14.26 -7.26 -17.30
N THR A 32 14.78 -8.46 -17.06
CA THR A 32 14.14 -9.42 -16.16
C THR A 32 14.26 -8.83 -14.76
N THR A 33 13.18 -8.24 -14.25
CA THR A 33 13.10 -7.79 -12.85
C THR A 33 13.20 -9.03 -11.98
N VAL A 34 14.39 -9.28 -11.44
CA VAL A 34 14.60 -10.34 -10.43
C VAL A 34 13.84 -9.87 -9.19
N ARG A 35 12.71 -10.51 -8.91
CA ARG A 35 11.97 -10.28 -7.66
C ARG A 35 12.84 -10.79 -6.51
N SER A 36 13.34 -9.85 -5.73
CA SER A 36 14.11 -10.15 -4.52
C SER A 36 13.14 -10.40 -3.38
N THR A 37 13.30 -11.54 -2.69
CA THR A 37 12.56 -11.83 -1.45
C THR A 37 13.48 -11.57 -0.28
N SER A 38 13.03 -10.79 0.69
CA SER A 38 13.78 -10.45 1.90
C SER A 38 13.87 -11.63 2.86
N SER A 39 14.76 -11.53 3.87
CA SER A 39 14.79 -12.45 5.02
C SER A 39 13.49 -12.44 5.83
N LEU A 40 12.68 -11.39 5.67
CA LEU A 40 11.35 -11.26 6.26
C LEU A 40 10.27 -12.03 5.47
N GLY A 41 10.60 -12.68 4.36
CA GLY A 41 9.65 -13.38 3.48
C GLY A 41 8.71 -12.44 2.72
N LEU A 42 9.10 -11.17 2.54
CA LEU A 42 8.38 -10.15 1.79
C LEU A 42 9.10 -9.87 0.46
N ARG A 43 8.35 -9.48 -0.56
CA ARG A 43 8.91 -8.98 -1.82
C ARG A 43 9.54 -7.62 -1.57
N VAL A 44 10.74 -7.39 -2.10
CA VAL A 44 11.39 -6.09 -2.06
C VAL A 44 11.23 -5.44 -3.43
N GLU A 45 10.45 -4.39 -3.50
CA GLU A 45 10.08 -3.69 -4.73
C GLU A 45 10.10 -2.18 -4.47
N ALA A 46 10.33 -1.37 -5.49
CA ALA A 46 10.15 0.08 -5.36
C ALA A 46 8.65 0.40 -5.23
N GLU A 47 8.34 1.43 -4.49
CA GLU A 47 6.97 1.90 -4.33
C GLU A 47 6.33 2.30 -5.65
N TYR A 48 5.03 2.01 -5.76
CA TYR A 48 4.24 2.49 -6.87
C TYR A 48 3.87 3.96 -6.67
N VAL A 49 4.19 4.80 -7.65
CA VAL A 49 4.00 6.25 -7.54
C VAL A 49 2.71 6.70 -8.23
N GLY A 50 1.86 7.38 -7.48
CA GLY A 50 0.69 8.09 -8.01
C GLY A 50 -0.62 7.30 -7.94
N GLY A 51 -1.70 7.95 -8.36
CA GLY A 51 -3.04 7.35 -8.45
C GLY A 51 -3.77 7.14 -7.14
N TYR A 52 -3.14 7.27 -5.98
CA TYR A 52 -3.78 7.09 -4.68
C TYR A 52 -4.91 8.09 -4.44
N LYS A 53 -6.03 7.56 -3.96
CA LYS A 53 -7.12 8.34 -3.38
C LYS A 53 -7.70 7.53 -2.23
N ARG A 54 -7.77 8.12 -1.04
CA ARG A 54 -8.34 7.46 0.15
C ARG A 54 -9.74 6.90 -0.10
N THR A 55 -10.54 7.56 -0.91
CA THR A 55 -11.91 7.13 -1.27
C THR A 55 -11.98 5.83 -2.05
N LEU A 56 -10.85 5.33 -2.58
CA LEU A 56 -10.79 4.03 -3.26
C LEU A 56 -10.90 2.85 -2.28
N PHE A 57 -10.67 3.07 -1.00
CA PHE A 57 -10.66 2.04 0.03
C PHE A 57 -11.99 1.86 0.76
N ALA A 58 -12.93 2.82 0.66
CA ALA A 58 -14.26 2.75 1.29
C ALA A 58 -14.22 2.30 2.77
N ASN A 59 -13.40 2.97 3.59
CA ASN A 59 -13.26 2.70 5.01
C ASN A 59 -14.49 3.15 5.82
N TRP A 60 -14.60 2.66 7.05
CA TRP A 60 -15.71 2.84 7.99
C TRP A 60 -17.04 2.32 7.44
N TYR A 61 -17.12 1.01 7.36
CA TYR A 61 -18.27 0.29 6.83
C TYR A 61 -18.93 -0.54 7.94
N ASP A 62 -20.24 -0.39 8.08
CA ASP A 62 -21.08 -1.24 8.94
C ASP A 62 -21.34 -2.56 8.19
N ALA A 63 -20.62 -3.62 8.54
CA ALA A 63 -20.58 -4.86 7.79
C ALA A 63 -21.77 -5.78 8.12
N ASP A 64 -22.16 -5.83 9.38
CA ASP A 64 -23.23 -6.70 9.91
C ASP A 64 -24.58 -5.98 10.06
N ARG A 65 -24.58 -4.64 9.84
CA ARG A 65 -25.75 -3.75 9.89
C ARG A 65 -26.39 -3.63 11.27
N ASP A 66 -25.56 -3.66 12.29
CA ASP A 66 -25.99 -3.44 13.66
C ASP A 66 -26.09 -1.96 14.04
N GLY A 67 -25.59 -1.08 13.16
CA GLY A 67 -25.56 0.37 13.32
C GLY A 67 -24.22 0.90 13.81
N CYS A 68 -23.21 0.04 14.00
CA CYS A 68 -21.83 0.38 14.30
C CYS A 68 -20.97 0.19 13.05
N ASP A 69 -20.19 1.19 12.66
CA ASP A 69 -19.21 1.02 11.60
C ASP A 69 -17.89 0.44 12.14
N THR A 70 -16.95 0.11 11.27
CA THR A 70 -15.65 -0.44 11.64
C THR A 70 -14.93 0.37 12.73
N ARG A 71 -15.08 1.71 12.74
CA ARG A 71 -14.48 2.55 13.78
C ARG A 71 -15.08 2.27 15.16
N GLN A 72 -16.41 2.18 15.24
CA GLN A 72 -17.08 1.89 16.50
C GLN A 72 -16.75 0.48 16.98
N GLU A 73 -16.66 -0.49 16.06
CA GLU A 73 -16.29 -1.87 16.40
C GLU A 73 -14.91 -1.94 17.06
N VAL A 74 -13.92 -1.27 16.51
CA VAL A 74 -12.59 -1.22 17.13
C VAL A 74 -12.64 -0.55 18.51
N LEU A 75 -13.39 0.55 18.65
CA LEU A 75 -13.54 1.21 19.96
C LEU A 75 -14.25 0.34 20.98
N ILE A 76 -15.20 -0.50 20.58
CA ILE A 76 -15.86 -1.46 21.47
C ILE A 76 -14.88 -2.53 21.89
N ALA A 77 -14.17 -3.13 20.95
CA ALA A 77 -13.24 -4.23 21.18
C ALA A 77 -12.03 -3.84 22.04
N GLU A 78 -11.48 -2.63 21.83
CA GLU A 78 -10.26 -2.17 22.52
C GLU A 78 -10.51 -1.37 23.81
N SER A 79 -11.76 -1.23 24.24
CA SER A 79 -12.02 -0.58 25.52
C SER A 79 -11.50 -1.42 26.68
N ILE A 80 -10.59 -0.85 27.50
CA ILE A 80 -10.00 -1.52 28.69
C ILE A 80 -10.96 -1.63 29.88
N ILE A 81 -12.14 -1.08 29.76
CA ILE A 81 -13.28 -1.29 30.66
C ILE A 81 -14.51 -1.69 29.83
N PRO A 82 -15.55 -2.30 30.38
CA PRO A 82 -16.75 -2.65 29.63
C PRO A 82 -17.30 -1.45 28.85
N ALA A 83 -17.26 -1.53 27.53
CA ALA A 83 -17.80 -0.48 26.65
C ALA A 83 -19.32 -0.39 26.79
N LYS A 84 -19.85 0.84 26.75
CA LYS A 84 -21.30 1.09 26.70
C LYS A 84 -21.65 1.67 25.34
N ILE A 85 -22.63 1.05 24.71
CA ILE A 85 -23.12 1.46 23.39
C ILE A 85 -24.42 2.24 23.57
N GLY A 86 -24.42 3.48 23.17
CA GLY A 86 -25.58 4.37 23.18
C GLY A 86 -26.26 4.49 21.82
N ALA A 87 -27.24 5.39 21.72
CA ALA A 87 -27.92 5.64 20.46
C ALA A 87 -26.96 6.00 19.33
N LYS A 88 -27.23 5.50 18.10
CA LYS A 88 -26.39 5.68 16.90
C LYS A 88 -24.95 5.18 17.11
N CYS A 89 -24.81 4.07 17.82
CA CYS A 89 -23.55 3.45 18.16
C CYS A 89 -22.53 4.42 18.82
N LYS A 90 -23.00 5.30 19.70
CA LYS A 90 -22.10 6.15 20.50
C LYS A 90 -21.39 5.29 21.54
N VAL A 91 -20.11 5.02 21.32
CA VAL A 91 -19.29 4.20 22.23
C VAL A 91 -18.71 5.07 23.33
N THR A 92 -18.87 4.61 24.58
CA THR A 92 -18.20 5.17 25.77
C THR A 92 -17.45 4.06 26.46
N GLY A 93 -16.23 4.34 26.91
CA GLY A 93 -15.31 3.37 27.49
C GLY A 93 -14.04 4.06 27.99
N GLN A 94 -12.98 3.29 28.07
CA GLN A 94 -11.64 3.79 28.36
C GLN A 94 -10.65 3.10 27.42
N TRP A 95 -9.76 3.85 26.80
CA TRP A 95 -8.82 3.35 25.81
C TRP A 95 -7.39 3.70 26.17
N PHE A 96 -6.48 2.83 25.79
CA PHE A 96 -5.04 3.00 25.96
C PHE A 96 -4.37 3.03 24.57
N SER A 97 -3.67 4.11 24.26
CA SER A 97 -2.88 4.20 23.03
C SER A 97 -1.50 3.61 23.26
N ILE A 98 -1.24 2.49 22.60
CA ILE A 98 0.05 1.80 22.66
C ILE A 98 1.18 2.55 21.95
N TYR A 99 0.87 3.56 21.15
CA TYR A 99 1.87 4.36 20.44
C TYR A 99 2.58 5.39 21.34
N ASP A 100 1.92 5.88 22.37
CA ASP A 100 2.38 6.98 23.22
C ASP A 100 2.01 6.84 24.70
N ASP A 101 1.58 5.64 25.10
CA ASP A 101 1.25 5.25 26.47
C ASP A 101 0.18 6.15 27.15
N VAL A 102 -0.77 6.67 26.36
CA VAL A 102 -1.83 7.56 26.82
C VAL A 102 -3.13 6.82 27.05
N THR A 103 -3.72 6.99 28.24
CA THR A 103 -5.06 6.49 28.57
C THR A 103 -6.07 7.63 28.56
N THR A 104 -7.28 7.39 28.00
CA THR A 104 -8.37 8.38 27.99
C THR A 104 -9.74 7.71 28.04
N THR A 105 -10.75 8.46 28.51
CA THR A 105 -12.17 8.12 28.38
C THR A 105 -12.85 8.90 27.25
N ASN A 106 -12.12 9.77 26.57
CA ASN A 106 -12.62 10.57 25.48
C ASN A 106 -12.33 9.91 24.12
N SER A 107 -13.29 9.17 23.58
CA SER A 107 -13.17 8.50 22.27
C SER A 107 -12.91 9.47 21.10
N SER A 108 -13.24 10.76 21.24
CA SER A 108 -12.98 11.75 20.18
C SER A 108 -11.52 12.19 20.10
N SER A 109 -10.71 11.90 21.11
CA SER A 109 -9.26 12.14 21.11
C SER A 109 -8.46 10.98 20.49
N PHE A 110 -9.14 9.90 20.12
CA PHE A 110 -8.56 8.73 19.46
C PHE A 110 -8.99 8.64 18.00
N ASP A 111 -8.07 8.29 17.13
CA ASP A 111 -8.33 7.83 15.77
C ASP A 111 -8.20 6.30 15.74
N ILE A 112 -8.83 5.65 14.77
CA ILE A 112 -8.51 4.27 14.42
C ILE A 112 -7.45 4.31 13.33
N ASP A 113 -6.30 3.77 13.66
CA ASP A 113 -5.16 3.70 12.74
C ASP A 113 -5.20 2.39 11.96
N HIS A 114 -4.95 2.47 10.66
CA HIS A 114 -4.54 1.33 9.86
C HIS A 114 -3.06 1.09 10.16
N MET A 115 -2.70 -0.03 10.79
CA MET A 115 -1.32 -0.34 11.17
C MET A 115 -0.37 -0.16 9.97
N VAL A 116 -0.73 -0.71 8.81
CA VAL A 116 -0.16 -0.33 7.50
C VAL A 116 -1.08 0.71 6.88
N PRO A 117 -0.67 1.97 6.73
CA PRO A 117 -1.50 3.04 6.17
C PRO A 117 -2.07 2.70 4.80
N LEU A 118 -3.26 3.21 4.48
CA LEU A 118 -3.89 2.95 3.18
C LEU A 118 -3.05 3.41 1.99
N LYS A 119 -2.31 4.50 2.15
CA LYS A 119 -1.38 5.00 1.12
C LYS A 119 -0.20 4.07 0.97
N GLU A 120 0.40 3.66 2.08
CA GLU A 120 1.49 2.70 2.12
C GLU A 120 1.07 1.36 1.50
N ALA A 121 -0.11 0.86 1.85
CA ALA A 121 -0.66 -0.33 1.20
C ALA A 121 -0.83 -0.13 -0.31
N TRP A 122 -1.28 1.05 -0.74
CA TRP A 122 -1.38 1.39 -2.16
C TRP A 122 -0.03 1.30 -2.85
N ASP A 123 0.99 1.95 -2.32
CA ASP A 123 2.32 2.01 -2.91
C ASP A 123 3.01 0.64 -2.95
N SER A 124 2.69 -0.22 -1.99
CA SER A 124 3.26 -1.56 -1.87
C SER A 124 2.46 -2.68 -2.53
N GLY A 125 1.37 -2.37 -3.27
CA GLY A 125 0.66 -3.37 -4.08
C GLY A 125 -0.84 -3.19 -4.22
N ALA A 126 -1.53 -2.50 -3.31
CA ALA A 126 -2.98 -2.34 -3.34
C ALA A 126 -3.49 -1.50 -4.54
N TRP A 127 -2.61 -0.80 -5.26
CA TRP A 127 -2.93 -0.14 -6.52
C TRP A 127 -3.50 -1.13 -7.55
N ASN A 128 -3.06 -2.39 -7.51
CA ASN A 128 -3.49 -3.47 -8.41
C ASN A 128 -4.71 -4.25 -7.89
N TRP A 129 -5.18 -3.97 -6.67
CA TRP A 129 -6.35 -4.65 -6.12
C TRP A 129 -7.65 -4.17 -6.77
N ASN A 130 -8.67 -5.03 -6.76
CA ASN A 130 -10.03 -4.60 -7.06
C ASN A 130 -10.64 -3.81 -5.90
N LYS A 131 -11.82 -3.23 -6.13
CA LYS A 131 -12.52 -2.40 -5.13
C LYS A 131 -12.84 -3.16 -3.85
N ASP A 132 -13.23 -4.43 -3.97
CA ASP A 132 -13.67 -5.23 -2.81
C ASP A 132 -12.47 -5.62 -1.94
N GLN A 133 -11.32 -5.93 -2.54
CA GLN A 133 -10.08 -6.18 -1.81
C GLN A 133 -9.64 -4.93 -1.02
N ARG A 134 -9.65 -3.74 -1.66
CA ARG A 134 -9.33 -2.49 -0.95
C ARG A 134 -10.31 -2.18 0.18
N LYS A 135 -11.62 -2.42 -0.05
CA LYS A 135 -12.63 -2.27 0.98
C LYS A 135 -12.41 -3.24 2.14
N LYS A 136 -12.08 -4.51 1.85
CA LYS A 136 -11.80 -5.53 2.87
C LYS A 136 -10.59 -5.12 3.70
N PHE A 137 -9.47 -4.73 3.07
CA PHE A 137 -8.29 -4.26 3.78
C PHE A 137 -8.58 -3.07 4.72
N ALA A 138 -9.32 -2.08 4.24
CA ALA A 138 -9.62 -0.87 5.02
C ALA A 138 -10.58 -1.11 6.21
N ASN A 139 -11.23 -2.26 6.27
CA ASN A 139 -12.20 -2.61 7.31
C ASN A 139 -11.90 -4.00 7.90
N ASP A 140 -10.65 -4.43 7.88
CA ASP A 140 -10.24 -5.75 8.33
C ASP A 140 -10.26 -5.82 9.86
N LEU A 141 -11.20 -6.58 10.39
CA LEU A 141 -11.37 -6.87 11.82
C LEU A 141 -11.03 -8.34 12.15
N ASP A 142 -10.52 -9.11 11.16
CA ASP A 142 -10.18 -10.52 11.36
C ASP A 142 -9.08 -10.70 12.42
N GLU A 143 -8.15 -9.70 12.49
CA GLU A 143 -7.10 -9.65 13.50
C GLU A 143 -7.11 -8.30 14.22
N SER A 144 -7.12 -8.31 15.53
CA SER A 144 -7.25 -7.12 16.38
C SER A 144 -6.12 -6.09 16.24
N PHE A 145 -5.03 -6.43 15.55
CA PHE A 145 -3.89 -5.55 15.35
C PHE A 145 -3.85 -4.87 13.97
N PHE A 146 -4.78 -5.17 13.07
CA PHE A 146 -4.83 -4.50 11.75
C PHE A 146 -5.34 -3.07 11.85
N LEU A 147 -6.33 -2.86 12.71
CA LEU A 147 -6.93 -1.58 13.04
C LEU A 147 -6.85 -1.37 14.55
N ILE A 148 -6.24 -0.30 15.00
CA ILE A 148 -6.05 -0.04 16.43
C ILE A 148 -6.47 1.36 16.84
N ALA A 149 -7.00 1.49 18.06
CA ALA A 149 -7.35 2.77 18.64
C ALA A 149 -6.11 3.44 19.27
N VAL A 150 -5.69 4.56 18.71
CA VAL A 150 -4.52 5.31 19.17
C VAL A 150 -4.84 6.79 19.30
N THR A 151 -4.00 7.57 19.99
CA THR A 151 -4.23 9.01 20.04
C THR A 151 -4.23 9.61 18.64
N ALA A 152 -5.16 10.51 18.38
CA ALA A 152 -5.24 11.27 17.13
C ALA A 152 -3.93 12.00 16.81
N ARG A 153 -3.19 12.42 17.86
CA ARG A 153 -1.87 13.03 17.73
C ARG A 153 -0.86 12.07 17.12
N SER A 154 -0.73 10.87 17.67
CA SER A 154 0.23 9.86 17.18
C SER A 154 -0.14 9.36 15.80
N ASN A 155 -1.44 9.07 15.55
CA ASN A 155 -1.92 8.67 14.24
C ASN A 155 -1.60 9.71 13.15
N ARG A 156 -1.89 10.99 13.42
CA ARG A 156 -1.59 12.07 12.46
C ARG A 156 -0.10 12.35 12.32
N SER A 157 0.68 12.12 13.39
CA SER A 157 2.14 12.16 13.32
C SER A 157 2.68 11.04 12.44
N LYS A 158 2.12 9.83 12.51
CA LYS A 158 2.47 8.72 11.62
C LYS A 158 2.11 9.04 10.17
N GLY A 159 0.86 9.45 9.93
CA GLY A 159 0.36 9.76 8.58
C GLY A 159 0.43 8.54 7.66
N GLU A 160 1.13 8.68 6.54
CA GLU A 160 1.24 7.66 5.49
C GLU A 160 2.59 6.92 5.53
N ARG A 161 3.43 7.20 6.54
CA ARG A 161 4.82 6.76 6.63
C ARG A 161 4.97 5.31 7.05
N ASP A 162 6.01 4.67 6.51
CA ASP A 162 6.47 3.36 6.88
C ASP A 162 7.36 3.38 8.16
N PRO A 163 7.78 2.21 8.69
CA PRO A 163 8.61 2.14 9.89
C PRO A 163 10.01 2.75 9.75
N ALA A 164 10.57 2.89 8.54
CA ALA A 164 11.86 3.56 8.34
C ALA A 164 11.75 5.07 8.52
N GLU A 165 10.55 5.63 8.35
CA GLU A 165 10.27 7.06 8.43
C GLU A 165 9.60 7.46 9.75
N TRP A 166 8.85 6.54 10.38
CA TRP A 166 8.15 6.80 11.61
C TRP A 166 8.02 5.55 12.50
N MET A 167 8.22 5.72 13.79
CA MET A 167 7.98 4.72 14.82
C MET A 167 7.17 5.31 15.97
N PRO A 168 6.38 4.51 16.71
CA PRO A 168 5.74 4.94 17.94
C PRO A 168 6.71 5.57 18.94
N THR A 169 6.25 6.53 19.74
CA THR A 169 7.09 7.12 20.79
C THR A 169 7.30 6.16 21.95
N SER A 170 6.39 5.20 22.15
CA SER A 170 6.55 4.08 23.10
C SER A 170 7.57 3.09 22.56
N VAL A 171 8.81 3.17 23.06
CA VAL A 171 9.93 2.32 22.63
C VAL A 171 9.67 0.84 22.93
N SER A 172 8.93 0.54 23.99
CA SER A 172 8.56 -0.83 24.38
C SER A 172 7.71 -1.53 23.31
N TYR A 173 7.02 -0.78 22.49
CA TYR A 173 6.18 -1.31 21.42
C TYR A 173 6.91 -1.50 20.08
N HIS A 174 8.14 -1.03 19.91
CA HIS A 174 8.84 -1.06 18.63
C HIS A 174 8.98 -2.47 18.04
N CYS A 175 9.30 -3.46 18.84
CA CYS A 175 9.44 -4.84 18.39
C CYS A 175 8.12 -5.41 17.89
N GLU A 176 7.05 -5.18 18.65
CA GLU A 176 5.73 -5.66 18.27
C GLU A 176 5.18 -4.92 17.06
N TYR A 177 5.34 -3.60 17.00
CA TYR A 177 5.00 -2.79 15.84
C TYR A 177 5.64 -3.33 14.56
N ALA A 178 6.94 -3.61 14.59
CA ALA A 178 7.65 -4.15 13.44
C ALA A 178 7.18 -5.57 13.06
N ARG A 179 6.85 -6.44 14.06
CA ARG A 179 6.31 -7.79 13.79
C ARG A 179 4.94 -7.71 13.12
N ILE A 180 4.03 -6.92 13.70
CA ILE A 180 2.68 -6.73 13.18
C ILE A 180 2.72 -6.17 11.76
N TRP A 181 3.57 -5.18 11.50
CA TRP A 181 3.74 -4.60 10.17
C TRP A 181 4.10 -5.67 9.13
N VAL A 182 5.09 -6.50 9.43
CA VAL A 182 5.49 -7.62 8.56
C VAL A 182 4.36 -8.64 8.38
N GLN A 183 3.62 -8.95 9.46
CA GLN A 183 2.48 -9.87 9.39
C GLN A 183 1.39 -9.36 8.45
N ILE A 184 1.02 -8.09 8.56
CA ILE A 184 0.00 -7.46 7.70
C ILE A 184 0.45 -7.48 6.24
N LYS A 185 1.68 -7.05 5.96
CA LYS A 185 2.21 -7.05 4.59
C LYS A 185 2.25 -8.46 3.98
N ARG A 186 2.56 -9.49 4.78
CA ARG A 186 2.48 -10.89 4.33
C ARG A 186 1.04 -11.34 4.07
N ALA A 187 0.13 -11.06 5.00
CA ALA A 187 -1.27 -11.49 4.89
C ALA A 187 -1.96 -10.92 3.64
N TRP A 188 -1.56 -9.72 3.24
CA TRP A 188 -2.14 -8.99 2.12
C TRP A 188 -1.27 -8.98 0.85
N ASP A 189 -0.19 -9.79 0.81
CA ASP A 189 0.78 -9.86 -0.31
C ASP A 189 1.29 -8.47 -0.75
N LEU A 190 1.61 -7.63 0.22
CA LEU A 190 2.21 -6.32 0.00
C LEU A 190 3.74 -6.44 -0.04
N SER A 191 4.39 -5.60 -0.83
CA SER A 191 5.84 -5.49 -0.87
C SER A 191 6.37 -4.56 0.21
N VAL A 192 7.69 -4.53 0.38
CA VAL A 192 8.44 -3.52 1.12
C VAL A 192 9.42 -2.85 0.17
N ASP A 193 9.68 -1.56 0.36
CA ASP A 193 10.78 -0.91 -0.33
C ASP A 193 12.15 -1.28 0.31
N PRO A 194 13.30 -0.94 -0.32
CA PRO A 194 14.61 -1.28 0.22
C PRO A 194 14.94 -0.63 1.57
N ALA A 195 14.45 0.58 1.85
CA ALA A 195 14.70 1.29 3.11
C ALA A 195 13.88 0.67 4.23
N GLU A 196 12.59 0.46 4.01
CA GLU A 196 11.66 -0.23 4.89
C GLU A 196 12.17 -1.64 5.24
N ASN A 197 12.56 -2.44 4.22
CA ASN A 197 13.12 -3.77 4.43
C ASN A 197 14.37 -3.76 5.31
N THR A 198 15.28 -2.83 5.07
CA THR A 198 16.52 -2.68 5.85
C THR A 198 16.20 -2.32 7.29
N PHE A 199 15.28 -1.38 7.50
CA PHE A 199 14.89 -0.93 8.84
C PHE A 199 14.20 -2.05 9.63
N LEU A 200 13.22 -2.71 9.05
CA LEU A 200 12.48 -3.83 9.68
C LEU A 200 13.42 -4.98 10.03
N THR A 201 14.32 -5.37 9.12
CA THR A 201 15.31 -6.44 9.37
C THR A 201 16.22 -6.09 10.55
N ARG A 202 16.72 -4.85 10.62
CA ARG A 202 17.56 -4.40 11.74
C ARG A 202 16.81 -4.34 13.06
N THR A 203 15.58 -3.87 13.03
CA THR A 203 14.75 -3.74 14.23
C THR A 203 14.44 -5.12 14.80
N LEU A 204 13.96 -6.04 13.95
CA LEU A 204 13.60 -7.39 14.38
C LEU A 204 14.80 -8.25 14.83
N ALA A 205 16.01 -7.98 14.29
CA ALA A 205 17.22 -8.63 14.75
C ALA A 205 17.65 -8.25 16.18
N ARG A 206 17.08 -7.18 16.76
CA ARG A 206 17.35 -6.71 18.12
C ARG A 206 16.24 -7.07 19.12
N CYS A 207 15.17 -7.65 18.59
CA CYS A 207 14.01 -8.10 19.34
C CYS A 207 14.16 -9.58 19.78
#